data_1056238c420382c0bab350842600d72c
#
_entry.id   1056238c420382c0bab350842600d72c
#
_cell.length_a   1.000
_cell.length_b   1.000
_cell.length_c   1.000
_cell.angle_alpha   90.00
_cell.angle_beta   90.00
_cell.angle_gamma   90.00
#
_symmetry.space_group_name_H-M   'P 1'
#
loop_
_entity.id
_entity.type
_entity.pdbx_description
1 polymer ?
#
loop_
_entity_poly.entity_id
_entity_poly.type
_entity_poly.pdbx_seq_one_letter_code
_entity_poly.pdbx_strand_id
1 'polypeptide(L)'
;MHLKTLLAPILLAEAALAQGLPVRVVSFNVRYDAGSRESGEKPWWDLFCGISKDRCRQPHVVDALKNAASAAPKDAVTVIGLQEVLDNQLNDIQNGLGSGWAHVGVGRDDGKKSGEYSPIFYRSDALRLLHSEVKWLSPTPDQVSFGWGAGSRRVVTIAVFEHIASGKKFIHANTHLDNVSSQARTEGIKVVVSKIQAVQATYGPLGVSLTGDFNSDPNGDAYRTLSGLGFVEELYNLATPDQREGKNQLTYTTFDASKQGSRIDFIWLGPKSAKKYSVQRYEILDNNVNGMLISDHRPVVGDVTLLS
;
A
#
# COMPACT_ATOMS: atom_id res chain seq x y z
N MET A 1 32.44 -45.42 -8.26
CA MET A 1 31.73 -44.50 -9.22
C MET A 1 30.34 -44.24 -8.69
N HIS A 2 29.95 -43.08 -8.32
CA HIS A 2 28.65 -42.51 -7.88
C HIS A 2 28.78 -41.60 -6.65
N LEU A 3 29.42 -40.45 -6.88
CA LEU A 3 29.40 -39.37 -5.88
C LEU A 3 29.24 -37.98 -6.53
N LYS A 4 28.41 -37.87 -7.58
CA LYS A 4 28.26 -36.60 -8.33
C LYS A 4 26.82 -36.05 -8.42
N THR A 5 25.79 -36.67 -7.80
CA THR A 5 24.40 -36.32 -8.09
C THR A 5 23.66 -35.60 -6.95
N LEU A 6 24.27 -35.32 -5.79
CA LEU A 6 23.62 -34.70 -4.66
C LEU A 6 24.01 -33.24 -4.36
N LEU A 7 25.02 -32.71 -5.06
CA LEU A 7 25.50 -31.33 -4.83
C LEU A 7 24.73 -30.24 -5.62
N ALA A 8 24.14 -30.58 -6.76
CA ALA A 8 23.48 -29.61 -7.62
C ALA A 8 22.22 -28.94 -7.00
N PRO A 9 21.31 -29.67 -6.34
CA PRO A 9 20.12 -29.04 -5.75
C PRO A 9 20.44 -28.17 -4.53
N ILE A 10 21.47 -28.50 -3.75
CA ILE A 10 21.88 -27.71 -2.58
C ILE A 10 22.51 -26.38 -3.02
N LEU A 11 23.36 -26.39 -4.03
CA LEU A 11 23.99 -25.20 -4.60
C LEU A 11 22.97 -24.24 -5.25
N LEU A 12 21.92 -24.77 -5.87
CA LEU A 12 20.83 -23.96 -6.46
C LEU A 12 19.96 -23.32 -5.36
N ALA A 13 19.72 -24.03 -4.25
CA ALA A 13 18.98 -23.50 -3.12
C ALA A 13 19.77 -22.42 -2.37
N GLU A 14 21.07 -22.60 -2.17
CA GLU A 14 21.94 -21.57 -1.56
C GLU A 14 22.09 -20.32 -2.45
N ALA A 15 22.17 -20.47 -3.76
CA ALA A 15 22.21 -19.36 -4.71
C ALA A 15 20.89 -18.57 -4.70
N ALA A 16 19.74 -19.24 -4.60
CA ALA A 16 18.43 -18.59 -4.50
C ALA A 16 18.25 -17.83 -3.16
N LEU A 17 18.82 -18.33 -2.06
CA LEU A 17 18.84 -17.64 -0.77
C LEU A 17 19.75 -16.40 -0.76
N ALA A 18 20.82 -16.39 -1.56
CA ALA A 18 21.74 -15.26 -1.70
C ALA A 18 21.16 -14.14 -2.58
N GLN A 19 20.20 -14.47 -3.46
CA GLN A 19 19.57 -13.48 -4.33
C GLN A 19 18.47 -12.73 -3.57
N GLY A 20 18.45 -11.38 -3.69
CA GLY A 20 17.38 -10.55 -3.12
C GLY A 20 16.01 -10.91 -3.71
N LEU A 21 14.93 -10.64 -2.97
CA LEU A 21 13.57 -10.83 -3.46
C LEU A 21 13.07 -9.53 -4.09
N PRO A 22 12.81 -9.48 -5.41
CA PRO A 22 12.17 -8.34 -6.04
C PRO A 22 10.73 -8.20 -5.51
N VAL A 23 10.36 -6.98 -5.11
CA VAL A 23 9.03 -6.65 -4.57
C VAL A 23 8.53 -5.39 -5.25
N ARG A 24 7.34 -5.46 -5.83
CA ARG A 24 6.57 -4.29 -6.22
C ARG A 24 5.65 -3.89 -5.07
N VAL A 25 5.73 -2.64 -4.66
CA VAL A 25 4.86 -2.03 -3.66
C VAL A 25 4.01 -0.96 -4.35
N VAL A 26 2.69 -1.01 -4.14
CA VAL A 26 1.74 -0.02 -4.69
C VAL A 26 0.96 0.61 -3.53
N SER A 27 0.82 1.94 -3.55
CA SER A 27 -0.12 2.69 -2.70
C SER A 27 -1.15 3.37 -3.58
N PHE A 28 -2.43 3.20 -3.31
CA PHE A 28 -3.47 3.87 -4.08
C PHE A 28 -4.73 4.14 -3.24
N ASN A 29 -5.04 5.41 -3.02
CA ASN A 29 -6.35 5.83 -2.56
C ASN A 29 -7.32 5.75 -3.73
N VAL A 30 -8.27 4.80 -3.67
CA VAL A 30 -9.20 4.54 -4.78
C VAL A 30 -10.43 5.43 -4.77
N ARG A 31 -10.55 6.32 -3.80
CA ARG A 31 -11.73 7.14 -3.52
C ARG A 31 -12.96 6.26 -3.21
N TYR A 32 -13.53 6.40 -2.03
CA TYR A 32 -14.71 5.62 -1.64
C TYR A 32 -15.90 5.88 -2.56
N ASP A 33 -16.84 4.93 -2.58
CA ASP A 33 -18.11 5.03 -3.33
C ASP A 33 -19.06 5.98 -2.58
N ALA A 34 -18.90 7.27 -2.82
CA ALA A 34 -19.64 8.32 -2.12
C ALA A 34 -21.10 8.37 -2.57
N GLY A 35 -22.01 8.51 -1.62
CA GLY A 35 -23.43 8.76 -1.89
C GLY A 35 -23.68 10.11 -2.58
N SER A 36 -22.84 11.13 -2.29
CA SER A 36 -22.78 12.41 -3.01
C SER A 36 -21.40 12.54 -3.66
N ARG A 37 -21.36 12.87 -4.94
CA ARG A 37 -20.15 12.95 -5.73
C ARG A 37 -19.65 14.38 -5.85
N GLU A 38 -18.34 14.53 -5.96
CA GLU A 38 -17.72 15.80 -6.32
C GLU A 38 -17.99 16.15 -7.79
N SER A 39 -17.80 17.43 -8.14
CA SER A 39 -17.87 17.85 -9.53
C SER A 39 -16.79 17.10 -10.35
N GLY A 40 -17.19 16.46 -11.44
CA GLY A 40 -16.29 15.63 -12.27
C GLY A 40 -16.15 14.17 -11.82
N GLU A 41 -16.54 13.83 -10.61
CA GLU A 41 -16.48 12.46 -10.09
C GLU A 41 -17.52 11.55 -10.75
N LYS A 42 -17.07 10.44 -11.34
CA LYS A 42 -17.96 9.38 -11.84
C LYS A 42 -18.34 8.42 -10.73
N PRO A 43 -19.51 7.74 -10.80
CA PRO A 43 -19.87 6.71 -9.83
C PRO A 43 -18.82 5.60 -9.79
N TRP A 44 -18.71 4.93 -8.65
CA TRP A 44 -17.98 3.66 -8.60
C TRP A 44 -18.62 2.66 -9.56
N TRP A 45 -19.92 2.39 -9.37
CA TRP A 45 -20.72 1.54 -10.25
C TRP A 45 -22.15 2.06 -10.33
N ASP A 46 -22.80 1.93 -11.50
CA ASP A 46 -24.24 2.08 -11.70
C ASP A 46 -24.71 1.16 -12.83
N LEU A 47 -26.06 1.13 -13.08
CA LEU A 47 -26.66 0.27 -14.10
C LEU A 47 -26.16 0.58 -15.54
N PHE A 48 -25.65 1.76 -15.78
CA PHE A 48 -25.17 2.17 -17.10
C PHE A 48 -23.71 1.79 -17.36
N CYS A 49 -22.98 1.33 -16.34
CA CYS A 49 -21.57 0.88 -16.47
C CYS A 49 -21.46 -0.35 -17.40
N GLY A 50 -22.49 -1.20 -17.45
CA GLY A 50 -22.57 -2.33 -18.37
C GLY A 50 -22.70 -1.90 -19.85
N ILE A 51 -23.11 -0.66 -20.13
CA ILE A 51 -23.23 -0.12 -21.50
C ILE A 51 -21.89 0.47 -21.96
N SER A 52 -21.17 1.15 -21.06
CA SER A 52 -19.86 1.72 -21.34
C SER A 52 -19.03 1.78 -20.06
N LYS A 53 -17.82 1.22 -20.11
CA LYS A 53 -16.86 1.26 -19.00
C LYS A 53 -16.53 2.67 -18.56
N ASP A 54 -16.47 3.64 -19.49
CA ASP A 54 -16.09 5.03 -19.23
C ASP A 54 -17.17 5.82 -18.46
N ARG A 55 -18.25 5.17 -18.04
CA ARG A 55 -19.26 5.77 -17.16
C ARG A 55 -18.95 5.60 -15.68
N CYS A 56 -18.09 4.67 -15.32
CA CYS A 56 -17.86 4.26 -13.94
C CYS A 56 -16.37 4.09 -13.65
N ARG A 57 -15.96 4.34 -12.40
CA ARG A 57 -14.56 4.24 -11.97
C ARG A 57 -14.09 2.79 -11.76
N GLN A 58 -14.98 1.91 -11.30
CA GLN A 58 -14.68 0.53 -10.89
C GLN A 58 -13.88 -0.25 -11.93
N PRO A 59 -14.29 -0.40 -13.21
CA PRO A 59 -13.53 -1.20 -14.17
C PRO A 59 -12.14 -0.63 -14.44
N HIS A 60 -12.00 0.68 -14.44
CA HIS A 60 -10.72 1.35 -14.67
C HIS A 60 -9.78 1.30 -13.47
N VAL A 61 -10.30 1.38 -12.24
CA VAL A 61 -9.50 1.15 -11.02
C VAL A 61 -8.96 -0.28 -11.01
N VAL A 62 -9.81 -1.28 -11.30
CA VAL A 62 -9.39 -2.68 -11.39
C VAL A 62 -8.33 -2.86 -12.48
N ASP A 63 -8.53 -2.29 -13.67
CA ASP A 63 -7.56 -2.37 -14.76
C ASP A 63 -6.23 -1.67 -14.41
N ALA A 64 -6.28 -0.50 -13.73
CA ALA A 64 -5.09 0.19 -13.24
C ALA A 64 -4.28 -0.67 -12.26
N LEU A 65 -4.95 -1.35 -11.32
CA LEU A 65 -4.31 -2.25 -10.37
C LEU A 65 -3.69 -3.48 -11.07
N LYS A 66 -4.41 -4.08 -12.02
CA LYS A 66 -3.88 -5.17 -12.85
C LYS A 66 -2.65 -4.75 -13.64
N ASN A 67 -2.72 -3.58 -14.29
CA ASN A 67 -1.62 -3.04 -15.08
C ASN A 67 -0.41 -2.73 -14.19
N ALA A 68 -0.61 -2.11 -13.03
CA ALA A 68 0.45 -1.87 -12.08
C ALA A 68 1.11 -3.17 -11.61
N ALA A 69 0.33 -4.23 -11.37
CA ALA A 69 0.86 -5.52 -10.97
C ALA A 69 1.57 -6.26 -12.12
N SER A 70 1.00 -6.25 -13.33
CA SER A 70 1.56 -6.98 -14.48
C SER A 70 2.82 -6.32 -15.04
N ALA A 71 2.99 -5.02 -14.85
CA ALA A 71 4.21 -4.29 -15.22
C ALA A 71 5.34 -4.45 -14.17
N ALA A 72 5.16 -5.30 -13.14
CA ALA A 72 6.20 -5.58 -12.16
C ALA A 72 7.45 -6.21 -12.84
N PRO A 73 8.65 -5.98 -12.29
CA PRO A 73 9.84 -6.69 -12.75
C PRO A 73 9.62 -8.20 -12.75
N LYS A 74 10.33 -8.89 -13.63
CA LYS A 74 10.30 -10.36 -13.68
C LYS A 74 10.61 -10.93 -12.28
N ASP A 75 9.85 -11.95 -11.91
CA ASP A 75 9.96 -12.64 -10.61
C ASP A 75 9.65 -11.79 -9.38
N ALA A 76 9.15 -10.57 -9.56
CA ALA A 76 8.73 -9.74 -8.44
C ALA A 76 7.38 -10.19 -7.86
N VAL A 77 7.32 -10.22 -6.53
CA VAL A 77 6.02 -10.32 -5.84
C VAL A 77 5.41 -8.93 -5.71
N THR A 78 4.07 -8.85 -5.72
CA THR A 78 3.37 -7.55 -5.62
C THR A 78 2.51 -7.51 -4.36
N VAL A 79 2.63 -6.40 -3.63
CA VAL A 79 1.74 -6.01 -2.53
C VAL A 79 1.14 -4.63 -2.81
N ILE A 80 -0.14 -4.46 -2.52
CA ILE A 80 -0.90 -3.26 -2.83
C ILE A 80 -1.61 -2.79 -1.56
N GLY A 81 -1.26 -1.62 -1.05
CA GLY A 81 -2.02 -0.92 -0.02
C GLY A 81 -3.03 0.02 -0.66
N LEU A 82 -4.31 -0.18 -0.36
CA LEU A 82 -5.37 0.70 -0.84
C LEU A 82 -5.95 1.52 0.31
N GLN A 83 -6.50 2.69 -0.01
CA GLN A 83 -7.17 3.56 0.96
C GLN A 83 -8.58 3.91 0.46
N GLU A 84 -9.46 4.28 1.38
CA GLU A 84 -10.88 4.62 1.15
C GLU A 84 -11.73 3.50 0.54
N VAL A 85 -11.39 2.24 0.77
CA VAL A 85 -12.11 1.11 0.18
C VAL A 85 -13.34 0.76 1.04
N LEU A 86 -14.54 0.83 0.48
CA LEU A 86 -15.75 0.28 1.11
C LEU A 86 -15.91 -1.22 0.83
N ASP A 87 -16.78 -1.92 1.58
CA ASP A 87 -16.97 -3.37 1.46
C ASP A 87 -17.37 -3.82 0.04
N ASN A 88 -18.24 -3.05 -0.65
CA ASN A 88 -18.57 -3.31 -2.05
C ASN A 88 -17.36 -3.16 -2.98
N GLN A 89 -16.58 -2.09 -2.81
CA GLN A 89 -15.37 -1.85 -3.60
C GLN A 89 -14.30 -2.92 -3.34
N LEU A 90 -14.15 -3.38 -2.10
CA LEU A 90 -13.25 -4.46 -1.71
C LEU A 90 -13.57 -5.75 -2.48
N ASN A 91 -14.86 -6.12 -2.52
CA ASN A 91 -15.34 -7.30 -3.24
C ASN A 91 -15.15 -7.16 -4.76
N ASP A 92 -15.46 -6.00 -5.33
CA ASP A 92 -15.28 -5.73 -6.76
C ASP A 92 -13.81 -5.81 -7.18
N ILE A 93 -12.90 -5.22 -6.38
CA ILE A 93 -11.46 -5.27 -6.62
C ILE A 93 -10.95 -6.72 -6.49
N GLN A 94 -11.35 -7.45 -5.45
CA GLN A 94 -10.97 -8.85 -5.27
C GLN A 94 -11.41 -9.71 -6.46
N ASN A 95 -12.66 -9.57 -6.87
CA ASN A 95 -13.21 -10.29 -8.03
C ASN A 95 -12.48 -9.91 -9.32
N GLY A 96 -12.19 -8.62 -9.48
CA GLY A 96 -11.49 -8.11 -10.63
C GLY A 96 -10.05 -8.59 -10.73
N LEU A 97 -9.30 -8.61 -9.64
CA LEU A 97 -7.92 -9.11 -9.60
C LEU A 97 -7.84 -10.64 -9.80
N GLY A 98 -8.87 -11.37 -9.36
CA GLY A 98 -8.99 -12.81 -9.57
C GLY A 98 -8.41 -13.68 -8.44
N SER A 99 -8.49 -15.00 -8.60
CA SER A 99 -8.22 -16.01 -7.55
C SER A 99 -6.75 -16.09 -7.11
N GLY A 100 -5.81 -15.58 -7.88
CA GLY A 100 -4.38 -15.50 -7.49
C GLY A 100 -4.08 -14.37 -6.51
N TRP A 101 -5.11 -13.62 -6.09
CA TRP A 101 -5.01 -12.53 -5.13
C TRP A 101 -5.83 -12.80 -3.89
N ALA A 102 -5.33 -12.33 -2.77
CA ALA A 102 -6.06 -12.27 -1.50
C ALA A 102 -5.86 -10.90 -0.86
N HIS A 103 -6.65 -10.59 0.15
CA HIS A 103 -6.50 -9.36 0.91
C HIS A 103 -6.64 -9.59 2.40
N VAL A 104 -6.15 -8.63 3.19
CA VAL A 104 -6.36 -8.50 4.64
C VAL A 104 -6.77 -7.07 4.96
N GLY A 105 -7.52 -6.91 6.04
CA GLY A 105 -8.06 -5.63 6.50
C GLY A 105 -9.51 -5.78 6.93
N VAL A 106 -10.01 -4.79 7.68
CA VAL A 106 -11.40 -4.72 8.15
C VAL A 106 -11.93 -3.30 8.03
N GLY A 107 -13.24 -3.14 8.03
CA GLY A 107 -13.88 -1.83 8.09
C GLY A 107 -13.59 -1.12 9.41
N ARG A 108 -13.21 0.15 9.30
CA ARG A 108 -12.70 0.95 10.43
C ARG A 108 -13.74 1.23 11.51
N ASP A 109 -15.05 1.16 11.19
CA ASP A 109 -16.11 1.60 12.10
C ASP A 109 -16.62 0.50 13.04
N ASP A 110 -16.47 -0.78 12.67
CA ASP A 110 -16.93 -1.92 13.48
C ASP A 110 -15.90 -3.05 13.62
N GLY A 111 -14.76 -2.92 12.97
CA GLY A 111 -13.76 -3.99 12.92
C GLY A 111 -14.18 -5.19 12.10
N LYS A 112 -15.17 -5.02 11.22
CA LYS A 112 -15.71 -6.06 10.32
C LYS A 112 -15.89 -5.49 8.92
N LYS A 113 -17.09 -4.94 8.61
CA LYS A 113 -17.47 -4.50 7.25
C LYS A 113 -17.86 -3.03 7.15
N SER A 114 -18.08 -2.35 8.27
CA SER A 114 -18.55 -0.98 8.28
C SER A 114 -17.41 0.04 8.17
N GLY A 115 -17.61 1.06 7.36
CA GLY A 115 -16.66 2.14 7.12
C GLY A 115 -15.59 1.75 6.11
N GLU A 116 -14.67 2.67 5.88
CA GLU A 116 -13.56 2.46 4.95
C GLU A 116 -12.54 1.47 5.52
N TYR A 117 -12.00 0.67 4.63
CA TYR A 117 -10.84 -0.19 4.88
C TYR A 117 -9.55 0.53 4.46
N SER A 118 -8.45 0.11 5.05
CA SER A 118 -7.09 0.29 4.53
C SER A 118 -6.51 -1.08 4.23
N PRO A 119 -7.00 -1.80 3.21
CA PRO A 119 -6.66 -3.19 2.97
C PRO A 119 -5.27 -3.33 2.34
N ILE A 120 -4.69 -4.51 2.49
CA ILE A 120 -3.51 -4.96 1.76
C ILE A 120 -3.91 -6.10 0.84
N PHE A 121 -3.78 -5.92 -0.48
CA PHE A 121 -3.88 -6.99 -1.46
C PHE A 121 -2.52 -7.57 -1.76
N TYR A 122 -2.44 -8.88 -1.95
CA TYR A 122 -1.20 -9.59 -2.23
C TYR A 122 -1.42 -10.82 -3.12
N ARG A 123 -0.36 -11.24 -3.82
CA ARG A 123 -0.36 -12.46 -4.64
C ARG A 123 -0.29 -13.68 -3.73
N SER A 124 -1.43 -14.33 -3.52
CA SER A 124 -1.55 -15.50 -2.64
C SER A 124 -0.92 -16.78 -3.23
N ASP A 125 -0.67 -16.79 -4.52
CA ASP A 125 0.08 -17.85 -5.21
C ASP A 125 1.61 -17.74 -5.01
N ALA A 126 2.12 -16.57 -4.63
CA ALA A 126 3.55 -16.32 -4.39
C ALA A 126 3.89 -16.00 -2.93
N LEU A 127 2.93 -15.47 -2.17
CA LEU A 127 3.10 -15.02 -0.78
C LEU A 127 2.19 -15.80 0.16
N ARG A 128 2.78 -16.37 1.20
CA ARG A 128 2.04 -16.93 2.35
C ARG A 128 1.88 -15.85 3.41
N LEU A 129 0.64 -15.61 3.84
CA LEU A 129 0.35 -14.75 4.99
C LEU A 129 0.68 -15.51 6.28
N LEU A 130 1.62 -15.01 7.06
CA LEU A 130 2.00 -15.58 8.36
C LEU A 130 1.25 -14.94 9.52
N HIS A 131 0.95 -13.63 9.39
CA HIS A 131 0.25 -12.85 10.41
C HIS A 131 -0.44 -11.66 9.77
N SER A 132 -1.58 -11.26 10.31
CA SER A 132 -2.17 -9.96 10.04
C SER A 132 -2.90 -9.42 11.24
N GLU A 133 -2.86 -8.12 11.42
CA GLU A 133 -3.62 -7.41 12.44
C GLU A 133 -4.06 -6.04 11.92
N VAL A 134 -5.16 -5.53 12.48
CA VAL A 134 -5.62 -4.17 12.27
C VAL A 134 -5.64 -3.46 13.62
N LYS A 135 -5.08 -2.25 13.66
CA LYS A 135 -5.02 -1.41 14.86
C LYS A 135 -5.60 -0.05 14.59
N TRP A 136 -6.40 0.47 15.53
CA TRP A 136 -6.96 1.81 15.44
C TRP A 136 -5.91 2.85 15.80
N LEU A 137 -5.89 3.94 15.05
CA LEU A 137 -5.00 5.07 15.32
C LEU A 137 -5.63 5.96 16.39
N SER A 138 -5.54 5.50 17.63
CA SER A 138 -6.16 6.10 18.81
C SER A 138 -5.36 5.78 20.08
N PRO A 139 -5.71 6.38 21.24
CA PRO A 139 -5.14 5.98 22.53
C PRO A 139 -5.40 4.52 22.92
N THR A 140 -6.40 3.87 22.30
CA THR A 140 -6.78 2.47 22.55
C THR A 140 -6.75 1.66 21.26
N PRO A 141 -5.56 1.37 20.70
CA PRO A 141 -5.43 0.83 19.35
C PRO A 141 -5.94 -0.59 19.16
N ASP A 142 -6.14 -1.33 20.24
CA ASP A 142 -6.56 -2.73 20.19
C ASP A 142 -8.09 -2.93 20.17
N GLN A 143 -8.85 -1.85 20.08
CA GLN A 143 -10.32 -1.85 20.00
C GLN A 143 -10.82 -0.75 19.08
N VAL A 144 -12.05 -0.91 18.56
CA VAL A 144 -12.69 0.10 17.71
C VAL A 144 -12.80 1.44 18.48
N SER A 145 -12.03 2.41 18.06
CA SER A 145 -11.94 3.71 18.77
C SER A 145 -11.40 4.81 17.86
N PHE A 146 -11.49 6.04 18.32
CA PHE A 146 -10.78 7.17 17.74
C PHE A 146 -10.47 8.19 18.85
N GLY A 147 -9.56 9.14 18.55
CA GLY A 147 -9.16 10.12 19.55
C GLY A 147 -8.43 11.29 18.91
N TRP A 148 -7.85 12.13 19.74
CA TRP A 148 -7.05 13.30 19.34
C TRP A 148 -7.78 14.26 18.41
N GLY A 149 -9.13 14.34 18.50
CA GLY A 149 -9.93 15.19 17.65
C GLY A 149 -10.05 14.73 16.20
N ALA A 150 -9.80 13.45 15.92
CA ALA A 150 -9.95 12.89 14.59
C ALA A 150 -11.37 13.05 14.05
N GLY A 151 -11.49 13.37 12.77
CA GLY A 151 -12.78 13.46 12.07
C GLY A 151 -13.41 12.10 11.80
N SER A 152 -12.58 11.06 11.73
CA SER A 152 -13.01 9.68 11.48
C SER A 152 -12.12 8.69 12.22
N ARG A 153 -12.61 7.46 12.44
CA ARG A 153 -11.74 6.37 12.85
C ARG A 153 -10.71 6.10 11.76
N ARG A 154 -9.48 5.86 12.15
CA ARG A 154 -8.39 5.51 11.25
C ARG A 154 -7.71 4.23 11.73
N VAL A 155 -7.20 3.44 10.80
CA VAL A 155 -6.58 2.16 11.09
C VAL A 155 -5.25 2.01 10.36
N VAL A 156 -4.39 1.16 10.90
CA VAL A 156 -3.30 0.55 10.17
C VAL A 156 -3.57 -0.94 10.04
N THR A 157 -3.43 -1.47 8.83
CA THR A 157 -3.38 -2.91 8.56
C THR A 157 -1.93 -3.31 8.45
N ILE A 158 -1.50 -4.33 9.19
CA ILE A 158 -0.13 -4.85 9.20
C ILE A 158 -0.17 -6.32 8.83
N ALA A 159 0.69 -6.75 7.92
CA ALA A 159 0.80 -8.13 7.48
C ALA A 159 2.26 -8.59 7.45
N VAL A 160 2.50 -9.83 7.85
CA VAL A 160 3.79 -10.53 7.70
C VAL A 160 3.63 -11.54 6.58
N PHE A 161 4.44 -11.42 5.56
CA PHE A 161 4.46 -12.31 4.42
C PHE A 161 5.73 -13.16 4.38
N GLU A 162 5.58 -14.38 3.86
CA GLU A 162 6.68 -15.25 3.47
C GLU A 162 6.57 -15.53 1.96
N HIS A 163 7.63 -15.24 1.22
CA HIS A 163 7.72 -15.63 -0.18
C HIS A 163 7.86 -17.15 -0.28
N ILE A 164 6.89 -17.81 -0.91
CA ILE A 164 6.75 -19.28 -0.92
C ILE A 164 8.02 -19.96 -1.48
N ALA A 165 8.57 -19.42 -2.57
CA ALA A 165 9.69 -20.06 -3.26
C ALA A 165 11.05 -19.87 -2.54
N SER A 166 11.29 -18.74 -1.86
CA SER A 166 12.59 -18.46 -1.22
C SER A 166 12.58 -18.50 0.30
N GLY A 167 11.40 -18.55 0.94
CA GLY A 167 11.25 -18.46 2.41
C GLY A 167 11.56 -17.07 2.99
N LYS A 168 11.89 -16.07 2.15
CA LYS A 168 12.16 -14.70 2.61
C LYS A 168 10.90 -14.07 3.18
N LYS A 169 11.05 -13.35 4.30
CA LYS A 169 9.94 -12.74 5.03
C LYS A 169 10.07 -11.23 5.06
N PHE A 170 8.93 -10.55 5.05
CA PHE A 170 8.87 -9.10 5.21
C PHE A 170 7.54 -8.66 5.81
N ILE A 171 7.50 -7.45 6.30
CA ILE A 171 6.30 -6.79 6.82
C ILE A 171 5.84 -5.77 5.79
N HIS A 172 4.54 -5.78 5.48
CA HIS A 172 3.89 -4.69 4.78
C HIS A 172 2.79 -4.11 5.66
N ALA A 173 2.74 -2.78 5.75
CA ALA A 173 1.72 -2.05 6.47
C ALA A 173 1.04 -1.04 5.54
N ASN A 174 -0.25 -0.77 5.78
CA ASN A 174 -1.02 0.20 5.02
C ASN A 174 -1.94 1.00 5.93
N THR A 175 -2.02 2.32 5.72
CA THR A 175 -2.81 3.21 6.56
C THR A 175 -3.44 4.34 5.76
N HIS A 176 -4.43 5.01 6.34
CA HIS A 176 -4.98 6.28 5.88
C HIS A 176 -5.14 7.19 7.10
N LEU A 177 -4.33 8.24 7.17
CA LEU A 177 -4.31 9.15 8.32
C LEU A 177 -5.50 10.11 8.28
N ASP A 178 -5.76 10.78 9.40
CA ASP A 178 -6.91 11.68 9.53
C ASP A 178 -6.74 12.96 8.71
N ASN A 179 -7.80 13.36 8.03
CA ASN A 179 -7.80 14.56 7.17
C ASN A 179 -8.12 15.86 7.94
N VAL A 180 -8.59 15.78 9.19
CA VAL A 180 -9.04 16.94 9.97
C VAL A 180 -7.98 17.34 11.01
N SER A 181 -7.56 16.41 11.88
CA SER A 181 -6.76 16.70 13.05
C SER A 181 -5.27 16.44 12.83
N SER A 182 -4.46 17.49 12.94
CA SER A 182 -3.00 17.40 12.97
C SER A 182 -2.50 16.52 14.13
N GLN A 183 -3.14 16.63 15.31
CA GLN A 183 -2.78 15.79 16.45
C GLN A 183 -3.09 14.31 16.17
N ALA A 184 -4.25 14.00 15.55
CA ALA A 184 -4.58 12.64 15.20
C ALA A 184 -3.60 12.06 14.17
N ARG A 185 -3.11 12.84 13.21
CA ARG A 185 -2.08 12.43 12.28
C ARG A 185 -0.74 12.16 12.97
N THR A 186 -0.27 13.07 13.81
CA THR A 186 1.04 12.94 14.48
C THR A 186 1.06 11.82 15.51
N GLU A 187 0.02 11.68 16.32
CA GLU A 187 -0.07 10.57 17.28
C GLU A 187 -0.38 9.23 16.58
N GLY A 188 -1.25 9.26 15.57
CA GLY A 188 -1.59 8.09 14.77
C GLY A 188 -0.38 7.46 14.10
N ILE A 189 0.50 8.27 13.50
CA ILE A 189 1.71 7.72 12.84
C ILE A 189 2.70 7.13 13.85
N LYS A 190 2.75 7.62 15.10
CA LYS A 190 3.53 7.00 16.18
C LYS A 190 2.96 5.62 16.54
N VAL A 191 1.62 5.50 16.59
CA VAL A 191 0.97 4.19 16.78
C VAL A 191 1.33 3.23 15.66
N VAL A 192 1.29 3.67 14.39
CA VAL A 192 1.73 2.85 13.24
C VAL A 192 3.12 2.28 13.47
N VAL A 193 4.10 3.12 13.77
CA VAL A 193 5.49 2.68 13.99
C VAL A 193 5.59 1.73 15.19
N SER A 194 4.95 2.05 16.30
CA SER A 194 4.96 1.22 17.52
C SER A 194 4.39 -0.18 17.25
N LYS A 195 3.29 -0.28 16.48
CA LYS A 195 2.68 -1.58 16.17
C LYS A 195 3.51 -2.39 15.16
N ILE A 196 4.12 -1.77 14.17
CA ILE A 196 5.07 -2.44 13.28
C ILE A 196 6.28 -2.99 14.07
N GLN A 197 6.83 -2.20 14.99
CA GLN A 197 7.95 -2.63 15.86
C GLN A 197 7.55 -3.79 16.78
N ALA A 198 6.31 -3.81 17.29
CA ALA A 198 5.80 -4.93 18.09
C ALA A 198 5.73 -6.24 17.25
N VAL A 199 5.31 -6.15 15.98
CA VAL A 199 5.34 -7.28 15.04
C VAL A 199 6.79 -7.73 14.78
N GLN A 200 7.73 -6.80 14.58
CA GLN A 200 9.15 -7.15 14.45
C GLN A 200 9.74 -7.81 15.72
N ALA A 201 9.28 -7.44 16.90
CA ALA A 201 9.71 -8.10 18.13
C ALA A 201 9.32 -9.59 18.14
N THR A 202 8.22 -9.96 17.48
CA THR A 202 7.73 -11.35 17.39
C THR A 202 8.38 -12.11 16.23
N TYR A 203 8.50 -11.49 15.07
CA TYR A 203 8.90 -12.15 13.81
C TYR A 203 10.38 -11.91 13.45
N GLY A 204 11.10 -11.11 14.21
CA GLY A 204 12.48 -10.71 13.95
C GLY A 204 12.60 -9.38 13.18
N PRO A 205 13.84 -8.90 12.94
CA PRO A 205 14.13 -7.63 12.29
C PRO A 205 13.91 -7.71 10.77
N LEU A 206 12.68 -8.00 10.37
CA LEU A 206 12.28 -8.11 8.97
C LEU A 206 12.32 -6.75 8.27
N GLY A 207 12.48 -6.77 6.94
CA GLY A 207 12.25 -5.60 6.12
C GLY A 207 10.81 -5.12 6.24
N VAL A 208 10.60 -3.82 6.25
CA VAL A 208 9.29 -3.16 6.38
C VAL A 208 9.03 -2.31 5.15
N SER A 209 7.83 -2.43 4.58
CA SER A 209 7.27 -1.44 3.67
C SER A 209 5.97 -0.88 4.27
N LEU A 210 5.79 0.43 4.20
CA LEU A 210 4.59 1.12 4.68
C LEU A 210 4.04 1.97 3.54
N THR A 211 2.76 1.79 3.22
CA THR A 211 2.02 2.59 2.26
C THR A 211 0.95 3.41 2.97
N GLY A 212 0.52 4.50 2.37
CA GLY A 212 -0.64 5.23 2.88
C GLY A 212 -0.85 6.60 2.26
N ASP A 213 -2.10 7.04 2.41
CA ASP A 213 -2.50 8.43 2.31
C ASP A 213 -2.30 9.08 3.69
N PHE A 214 -1.38 10.03 3.77
CA PHE A 214 -1.02 10.66 5.03
C PHE A 214 -1.82 11.91 5.32
N ASN A 215 -2.62 12.41 4.37
CA ASN A 215 -3.27 13.72 4.48
C ASN A 215 -2.31 14.83 4.97
N SER A 216 -1.04 14.70 4.63
CA SER A 216 0.08 15.54 5.06
C SER A 216 1.14 15.51 3.97
N ASP A 217 1.53 16.65 3.45
CA ASP A 217 2.58 16.77 2.43
C ASP A 217 3.99 16.57 3.05
N PRO A 218 5.08 16.54 2.28
CA PRO A 218 6.44 16.34 2.79
C PRO A 218 6.91 17.40 3.80
N ASN A 219 6.27 18.57 3.87
CA ASN A 219 6.53 19.59 4.88
C ASN A 219 5.51 19.54 6.03
N GLY A 220 4.53 18.66 5.94
CA GLY A 220 3.43 18.54 6.87
C GLY A 220 3.76 17.78 8.16
N ASP A 221 2.78 17.67 9.00
CA ASP A 221 2.87 17.18 10.37
C ASP A 221 3.23 15.68 10.45
N ALA A 222 2.44 14.82 9.80
CA ALA A 222 2.64 13.37 9.85
C ALA A 222 3.95 12.95 9.17
N TYR A 223 4.25 13.54 8.00
CA TYR A 223 5.47 13.23 7.27
C TYR A 223 6.71 13.55 8.11
N ARG A 224 6.78 14.76 8.68
CA ARG A 224 7.90 15.17 9.54
C ARG A 224 8.00 14.33 10.81
N THR A 225 6.86 13.97 11.40
CA THR A 225 6.82 13.09 12.57
C THR A 225 7.43 11.73 12.23
N LEU A 226 6.97 11.07 11.15
CA LEU A 226 7.48 9.76 10.75
C LEU A 226 8.97 9.80 10.40
N SER A 227 9.39 10.79 9.63
CA SER A 227 10.79 11.00 9.27
C SER A 227 11.67 11.21 10.51
N GLY A 228 11.19 11.99 11.48
CA GLY A 228 11.87 12.28 12.75
C GLY A 228 11.99 11.07 13.68
N LEU A 229 11.10 10.09 13.60
CA LEU A 229 11.22 8.83 14.34
C LEU A 229 12.39 7.97 13.87
N GLY A 230 12.92 8.19 12.66
CA GLY A 230 14.13 7.53 12.15
C GLY A 230 13.99 6.02 11.91
N PHE A 231 12.77 5.48 11.92
CA PHE A 231 12.52 4.05 11.75
C PHE A 231 12.44 3.62 10.28
N VAL A 232 11.79 4.43 9.45
CA VAL A 232 11.64 4.22 8.01
C VAL A 232 12.11 5.45 7.23
N GLU A 233 12.34 5.28 5.94
CA GLU A 233 12.71 6.36 5.02
C GLU A 233 11.82 6.30 3.77
N GLU A 234 11.38 7.46 3.29
CA GLU A 234 10.53 7.54 2.12
C GLU A 234 11.24 7.04 0.86
N LEU A 235 10.54 6.23 0.07
CA LEU A 235 11.06 5.66 -1.16
C LEU A 235 11.52 6.72 -2.16
N TYR A 236 10.81 7.86 -2.27
CA TYR A 236 11.22 8.97 -3.12
C TYR A 236 12.61 9.50 -2.75
N ASN A 237 12.91 9.62 -1.46
CA ASN A 237 14.22 10.10 -0.99
C ASN A 237 15.32 9.05 -1.17
N LEU A 238 14.98 7.77 -1.09
CA LEU A 238 15.90 6.65 -1.33
C LEU A 238 16.21 6.45 -2.82
N ALA A 239 15.28 6.79 -3.70
CA ALA A 239 15.43 6.69 -5.14
C ALA A 239 16.36 7.79 -5.67
N THR A 240 17.33 7.42 -6.50
CA THR A 240 18.14 8.36 -7.24
C THR A 240 17.33 9.05 -8.35
N PRO A 241 17.78 10.18 -8.92
CA PRO A 241 17.02 10.86 -9.98
C PRO A 241 16.66 9.98 -11.19
N ASP A 242 17.53 9.07 -11.57
CA ASP A 242 17.34 8.12 -12.67
C ASP A 242 16.41 6.95 -12.33
N GLN A 243 16.15 6.72 -11.04
CA GLN A 243 15.16 5.75 -10.55
C GLN A 243 13.77 6.36 -10.35
N ARG A 244 13.63 7.69 -10.44
CA ARG A 244 12.35 8.40 -10.37
C ARG A 244 11.79 8.55 -11.76
N GLU A 245 10.86 7.68 -12.11
CA GLU A 245 10.26 7.64 -13.45
C GLU A 245 8.94 8.44 -13.51
N GLY A 246 8.50 8.67 -14.75
CA GLY A 246 7.25 9.37 -15.03
C GLY A 246 7.34 10.89 -14.86
N LYS A 247 6.25 11.56 -15.18
CA LYS A 247 6.15 13.04 -15.18
C LYS A 247 5.36 13.60 -14.00
N ASN A 248 4.59 12.75 -13.31
CA ASN A 248 3.70 13.18 -12.24
C ASN A 248 4.48 13.45 -10.96
N GLN A 249 4.16 14.54 -10.27
CA GLN A 249 4.79 14.94 -9.02
C GLN A 249 3.81 14.98 -7.84
N LEU A 250 2.52 15.02 -8.14
CA LEU A 250 1.44 15.14 -7.17
C LEU A 250 0.63 13.83 -7.15
N THR A 251 0.25 13.37 -5.97
CA THR A 251 -0.54 12.16 -5.79
C THR A 251 -2.02 12.47 -5.62
N TYR A 252 -2.37 13.52 -4.89
CA TYR A 252 -3.74 14.03 -4.80
C TYR A 252 -3.97 15.06 -5.91
N THR A 253 -4.96 14.81 -6.76
CA THR A 253 -5.25 15.64 -7.96
C THR A 253 -6.58 16.35 -7.86
N THR A 254 -7.44 16.00 -6.88
CA THR A 254 -8.88 16.32 -6.91
C THR A 254 -9.59 15.76 -8.15
N PHE A 255 -10.92 15.88 -8.23
CA PHE A 255 -11.67 15.67 -9.47
C PHE A 255 -11.82 16.96 -10.30
N ASP A 256 -11.39 18.08 -9.77
CA ASP A 256 -11.48 19.40 -10.39
C ASP A 256 -10.08 19.92 -10.75
N ALA A 257 -9.74 19.86 -12.03
CA ALA A 257 -8.44 20.29 -12.55
C ALA A 257 -8.09 21.76 -12.27
N SER A 258 -9.05 22.59 -11.85
CA SER A 258 -8.80 23.98 -11.45
C SER A 258 -8.25 24.12 -10.03
N LYS A 259 -8.34 23.05 -9.21
CA LYS A 259 -7.83 23.03 -7.84
C LYS A 259 -6.39 22.58 -7.80
N GLN A 260 -5.66 23.11 -6.83
CA GLN A 260 -4.27 22.69 -6.60
C GLN A 260 -4.23 21.33 -5.89
N GLY A 261 -3.49 20.39 -6.46
CA GLY A 261 -3.20 19.09 -5.85
C GLY A 261 -2.02 19.14 -4.86
N SER A 262 -1.72 18.01 -4.27
CA SER A 262 -0.60 17.83 -3.34
C SER A 262 0.00 16.42 -3.43
N ARG A 263 1.18 16.21 -2.85
CA ARG A 263 1.78 14.88 -2.71
C ARG A 263 1.60 14.42 -1.27
N ILE A 264 0.66 13.52 -1.03
CA ILE A 264 0.23 13.06 0.30
C ILE A 264 0.17 11.53 0.43
N ASP A 265 0.40 10.81 -0.67
CA ASP A 265 0.47 9.36 -0.70
C ASP A 265 1.92 8.93 -0.82
N PHE A 266 2.33 7.97 0.01
CA PHE A 266 3.73 7.62 0.16
C PHE A 266 3.96 6.11 0.25
N ILE A 267 5.20 5.72 -0.09
CA ILE A 267 5.80 4.43 0.22
C ILE A 267 7.04 4.70 1.07
N TRP A 268 7.12 4.05 2.25
CA TRP A 268 8.24 4.12 3.15
C TRP A 268 8.87 2.74 3.30
N LEU A 269 10.18 2.70 3.45
CA LEU A 269 10.95 1.46 3.63
C LEU A 269 11.75 1.50 4.92
N GLY A 270 11.88 0.34 5.57
CA GLY A 270 12.63 0.22 6.81
C GLY A 270 12.97 -1.23 7.20
N PRO A 271 13.54 -1.43 8.37
CA PRO A 271 14.05 -0.39 9.25
C PRO A 271 15.27 0.33 8.64
N LYS A 272 15.32 1.64 8.80
CA LYS A 272 16.42 2.49 8.25
C LYS A 272 17.80 2.05 8.75
N SER A 273 17.87 1.58 9.99
CA SER A 273 19.11 1.12 10.62
C SER A 273 19.69 -0.16 10.01
N ALA A 274 18.88 -0.97 9.30
CA ALA A 274 19.28 -2.29 8.81
C ALA A 274 19.44 -2.40 7.29
N LYS A 275 19.12 -1.34 6.55
CA LYS A 275 19.23 -1.26 5.07
C LYS A 275 18.71 -2.51 4.36
N LYS A 276 17.46 -2.88 4.67
CA LYS A 276 16.84 -4.13 4.19
C LYS A 276 16.44 -4.10 2.71
N TYR A 277 16.44 -2.94 2.07
CA TYR A 277 16.01 -2.80 0.67
C TYR A 277 17.04 -2.06 -0.18
N SER A 278 17.10 -2.42 -1.47
CA SER A 278 17.63 -1.57 -2.53
C SER A 278 16.48 -1.10 -3.41
N VAL A 279 16.57 0.13 -3.91
CA VAL A 279 15.54 0.74 -4.76
C VAL A 279 15.92 0.55 -6.22
N GLN A 280 14.95 0.22 -7.04
CA GLN A 280 15.08 0.14 -8.50
C GLN A 280 14.25 1.22 -9.20
N ARG A 281 13.03 1.51 -8.65
CA ARG A 281 12.11 2.45 -9.29
C ARG A 281 11.20 3.12 -8.27
N TYR A 282 10.87 4.37 -8.53
CA TYR A 282 9.77 5.12 -7.94
C TYR A 282 8.98 5.78 -9.06
N GLU A 283 7.65 5.70 -9.05
CA GLU A 283 6.80 6.38 -10.01
C GLU A 283 5.43 6.72 -9.42
N ILE A 284 4.90 7.87 -9.81
CA ILE A 284 3.50 8.24 -9.63
C ILE A 284 2.80 8.04 -10.97
N LEU A 285 1.93 7.02 -11.03
CA LEU A 285 1.18 6.68 -12.23
C LEU A 285 0.09 7.72 -12.53
N ASP A 286 -0.46 7.71 -13.73
CA ASP A 286 -1.60 8.55 -14.06
C ASP A 286 -2.90 7.96 -13.52
N ASN A 287 -3.84 8.82 -13.11
CA ASN A 287 -5.19 8.47 -12.71
C ASN A 287 -6.25 8.90 -13.76
N ASN A 288 -5.81 9.41 -14.92
CA ASN A 288 -6.69 9.78 -16.02
C ASN A 288 -6.74 8.66 -17.06
N VAL A 289 -7.93 8.14 -17.31
CA VAL A 289 -8.19 7.13 -18.34
C VAL A 289 -9.25 7.69 -19.29
N ASN A 290 -8.91 7.88 -20.56
CA ASN A 290 -9.81 8.41 -21.58
C ASN A 290 -10.49 9.74 -21.19
N GLY A 291 -9.78 10.62 -20.46
CA GLY A 291 -10.34 11.89 -20.00
C GLY A 291 -11.16 11.81 -18.70
N MET A 292 -11.26 10.64 -18.11
CA MET A 292 -11.94 10.41 -16.84
C MET A 292 -10.91 10.17 -15.71
N LEU A 293 -11.06 10.89 -14.61
CA LEU A 293 -10.31 10.59 -13.38
C LEU A 293 -10.94 9.39 -12.68
N ILE A 294 -10.14 8.32 -12.51
CA ILE A 294 -10.60 7.07 -11.86
C ILE A 294 -10.59 7.16 -10.34
N SER A 295 -9.84 8.11 -9.80
CA SER A 295 -9.77 8.55 -8.40
C SER A 295 -9.30 10.01 -8.40
N ASP A 296 -9.50 10.72 -7.31
CA ASP A 296 -8.86 12.01 -7.02
C ASP A 296 -7.41 11.86 -6.55
N HIS A 297 -6.91 10.63 -6.46
CA HIS A 297 -5.52 10.30 -6.21
C HIS A 297 -4.89 9.54 -7.37
N ARG A 298 -3.56 9.55 -7.42
CA ARG A 298 -2.73 8.78 -8.33
C ARG A 298 -2.07 7.62 -7.60
N PRO A 299 -1.96 6.43 -8.22
CA PRO A 299 -1.17 5.34 -7.65
C PRO A 299 0.30 5.71 -7.54
N VAL A 300 0.93 5.37 -6.42
CA VAL A 300 2.38 5.43 -6.22
C VAL A 300 2.94 4.01 -6.32
N VAL A 301 3.96 3.81 -7.12
CA VAL A 301 4.60 2.51 -7.35
C VAL A 301 6.07 2.57 -6.98
N GLY A 302 6.53 1.54 -6.28
CA GLY A 302 7.93 1.30 -5.99
C GLY A 302 8.36 -0.11 -6.39
N ASP A 303 9.47 -0.23 -7.13
CA ASP A 303 10.15 -1.49 -7.32
C ASP A 303 11.40 -1.52 -6.46
N VAL A 304 11.47 -2.51 -5.58
CA VAL A 304 12.53 -2.66 -4.61
C VAL A 304 13.00 -4.11 -4.55
N THR A 305 14.22 -4.32 -4.08
CA THR A 305 14.71 -5.68 -3.76
C THR A 305 14.89 -5.80 -2.26
N LEU A 306 14.17 -6.74 -1.64
CA LEU A 306 14.42 -7.14 -0.26
C LEU A 306 15.71 -7.95 -0.21
N LEU A 307 16.71 -7.47 0.51
CA LEU A 307 18.06 -8.00 0.50
C LEU A 307 18.18 -9.23 1.42
N SER A 308 17.80 -9.14 2.67
CA SER A 308 17.89 -10.27 3.64
C SER A 308 17.21 -9.91 4.97
#